data_7905898813cd69102541935a57e5ba17
#
_entry.id   7905898813cd69102541935a57e5ba17
#
_cell.length_a   1.000
_cell.length_b   1.000
_cell.length_c   1.000
_cell.angle_alpha   90.00
_cell.angle_beta   90.00
_cell.angle_gamma   90.00
#
_symmetry.space_group_name_H-M   'P 1'
#
loop_
_entity.id
_entity.type
_entity.pdbx_description
1 polymer ?
#
loop_
_entity_poly.entity_id
_entity_poly.type
_entity_poly.pdbx_seq_one_letter_code
_entity_poly.pdbx_strand_id
1 'polypeptide(L)'
;VNNSIQIPLVLSGRKFIVFRVRGFFSFFGLLMLAGGNVDAQGLNIKLIADQAEYLPNESLMIGVSIENFSGTPVILGQHHEWIQFLIQDIRGRPVVRNGAPPPGEVFIVPNTATTTRWIDLAPYFNVRQQGAYSITAQVKVRQWKQSIEAQSCRIQVVGGLELAARKFGLPDTFRENVPPEIRVFRLLRKRTDGRLLLYLRVAEENDYAVYNVQRLGPLVQLSPPEFQLDSEGQIHVFFRSGARSYTYCVADAQGQLQKRQTHQLYLGKRPAMRMNNKKALGINGGRRVFTRLDIPKTPEAPKHKLP
;
A
#
# COMPACT_ATOMS: atom_id res chain seq x y z
N VAL A 1 -9.50 53.55 -34.71
CA VAL A 1 -8.56 53.60 -35.82
C VAL A 1 -8.49 52.21 -36.41
N ASN A 2 -9.21 52.04 -37.52
CA ASN A 2 -9.22 50.80 -38.34
C ASN A 2 -7.93 50.70 -39.13
N ASN A 3 -7.36 49.54 -39.23
CA ASN A 3 -6.46 49.19 -40.31
C ASN A 3 -6.78 47.78 -40.82
N SER A 4 -7.50 47.76 -41.93
CA SER A 4 -7.72 46.61 -42.80
C SER A 4 -6.52 46.45 -43.71
N ILE A 5 -5.89 45.29 -43.77
CA ILE A 5 -4.90 44.95 -44.79
C ILE A 5 -5.58 44.05 -45.83
N GLN A 6 -5.68 44.60 -47.05
CA GLN A 6 -6.08 43.87 -48.26
C GLN A 6 -4.85 43.22 -48.88
N ILE A 7 -4.97 41.96 -49.30
CA ILE A 7 -3.99 41.23 -50.10
C ILE A 7 -4.62 41.04 -51.51
N PRO A 8 -3.92 41.39 -52.58
CA PRO A 8 -4.48 41.36 -53.95
C PRO A 8 -4.44 39.92 -54.55
N LEU A 9 -5.51 39.60 -55.22
CA LEU A 9 -5.72 38.40 -56.01
C LEU A 9 -5.05 38.58 -57.36
N VAL A 10 -4.11 37.71 -57.76
CA VAL A 10 -3.56 37.65 -59.12
C VAL A 10 -4.20 36.51 -59.89
N LEU A 11 -5.01 36.83 -60.86
CA LEU A 11 -5.54 35.92 -61.86
C LEU A 11 -4.49 35.66 -62.93
N SER A 12 -4.17 34.40 -63.22
CA SER A 12 -3.52 34.01 -64.46
C SER A 12 -4.27 32.81 -65.06
N GLY A 13 -4.85 32.97 -66.19
CA GLY A 13 -5.68 32.00 -66.88
C GLY A 13 -4.91 30.89 -67.58
N ARG A 14 -5.54 29.71 -67.64
CA ARG A 14 -5.33 28.73 -68.72
C ARG A 14 -6.54 27.81 -68.85
N LYS A 15 -6.95 27.71 -70.09
CA LYS A 15 -8.04 27.06 -70.82
C LYS A 15 -8.44 25.67 -70.34
N PHE A 16 -9.72 25.45 -70.16
CA PHE A 16 -10.38 24.16 -70.03
C PHE A 16 -10.34 23.36 -71.31
N ILE A 17 -9.89 22.10 -71.28
CA ILE A 17 -10.17 21.06 -72.25
C ILE A 17 -11.04 20.02 -71.55
N VAL A 18 -12.30 19.91 -72.00
CA VAL A 18 -13.26 18.91 -71.54
C VAL A 18 -13.04 17.63 -72.30
N PHE A 19 -12.53 16.59 -71.70
CA PHE A 19 -12.58 15.24 -72.23
C PHE A 19 -13.70 14.45 -71.54
N ARG A 20 -14.70 14.10 -72.34
CA ARG A 20 -15.83 13.26 -71.98
C ARG A 20 -15.41 11.82 -72.23
N VAL A 21 -15.02 11.07 -71.17
CA VAL A 21 -14.80 9.60 -71.21
C VAL A 21 -16.01 8.94 -70.58
N ARG A 22 -16.81 8.25 -71.31
CA ARG A 22 -17.79 7.27 -70.84
C ARG A 22 -17.00 5.99 -70.54
N GLY A 23 -16.83 5.70 -69.27
CA GLY A 23 -16.24 4.44 -68.81
C GLY A 23 -17.17 3.75 -67.81
N PHE A 24 -17.59 2.57 -68.17
CA PHE A 24 -18.32 1.60 -67.37
C PHE A 24 -17.51 1.27 -66.11
N PHE A 25 -17.95 1.70 -64.91
CA PHE A 25 -17.33 1.29 -63.68
C PHE A 25 -18.12 0.13 -63.07
N SER A 26 -17.56 -1.06 -63.21
CA SER A 26 -17.86 -2.24 -62.43
C SER A 26 -17.55 -1.94 -60.95
N PHE A 27 -18.58 -1.92 -60.13
CA PHE A 27 -18.48 -1.69 -58.70
C PHE A 27 -18.00 -2.98 -58.01
N PHE A 28 -16.69 -3.18 -57.98
CA PHE A 28 -16.06 -4.23 -57.16
C PHE A 28 -15.85 -3.65 -55.77
N GLY A 29 -16.85 -3.85 -54.91
CA GLY A 29 -16.77 -3.47 -53.48
C GLY A 29 -15.73 -4.30 -52.78
N LEU A 30 -14.50 -3.78 -52.63
CA LEU A 30 -13.47 -4.31 -51.73
C LEU A 30 -13.88 -3.95 -50.31
N LEU A 31 -14.59 -4.86 -49.65
CA LEU A 31 -14.86 -4.81 -48.23
C LEU A 31 -13.54 -4.96 -47.50
N MET A 32 -12.83 -3.86 -47.18
CA MET A 32 -11.74 -3.83 -46.25
C MET A 32 -12.34 -4.15 -44.89
N LEU A 33 -12.30 -5.43 -44.51
CA LEU A 33 -12.35 -5.86 -43.10
C LEU A 33 -11.14 -5.23 -42.42
N ALA A 34 -11.29 -4.03 -41.87
CA ALA A 34 -10.44 -3.52 -40.85
C ALA A 34 -10.61 -4.49 -39.67
N GLY A 35 -9.77 -5.52 -39.65
CA GLY A 35 -9.56 -6.36 -38.46
C GLY A 35 -8.99 -5.47 -37.35
N GLY A 36 -9.86 -4.72 -36.70
CA GLY A 36 -9.55 -4.16 -35.41
C GLY A 36 -9.27 -5.37 -34.53
N ASN A 37 -8.06 -5.48 -34.04
CA ASN A 37 -7.77 -6.32 -32.90
C ASN A 37 -8.66 -5.81 -31.77
N VAL A 38 -9.87 -6.34 -31.69
CA VAL A 38 -10.66 -6.29 -30.48
C VAL A 38 -9.86 -7.16 -29.53
N ASP A 39 -8.99 -6.56 -28.76
CA ASP A 39 -8.50 -7.14 -27.53
C ASP A 39 -9.74 -7.38 -26.67
N ALA A 40 -10.40 -8.50 -26.93
CA ALA A 40 -11.44 -9.05 -26.07
C ALA A 40 -10.78 -9.59 -24.81
N GLN A 41 -10.04 -8.74 -24.11
CA GLN A 41 -9.63 -8.99 -22.75
C GLN A 41 -10.90 -8.87 -21.92
N GLY A 42 -11.59 -9.98 -21.70
CA GLY A 42 -12.77 -10.04 -20.83
C GLY A 42 -12.48 -9.70 -19.39
N LEU A 43 -11.24 -9.39 -19.03
CA LEU A 43 -10.82 -8.88 -17.73
C LEU A 43 -10.06 -7.58 -17.86
N ASN A 44 -10.42 -6.61 -17.02
CA ASN A 44 -9.65 -5.40 -16.78
C ASN A 44 -8.99 -5.53 -15.40
N ILE A 45 -7.65 -5.50 -15.36
CA ILE A 45 -6.87 -5.73 -14.14
C ILE A 45 -6.07 -4.47 -13.83
N LYS A 46 -6.22 -3.96 -12.59
CA LYS A 46 -5.52 -2.77 -12.11
C LYS A 46 -4.82 -3.09 -10.80
N LEU A 47 -3.61 -2.56 -10.63
CA LEU A 47 -2.91 -2.57 -9.36
C LEU A 47 -3.19 -1.27 -8.61
N ILE A 48 -3.49 -1.40 -7.32
CA ILE A 48 -3.84 -0.29 -6.44
C ILE A 48 -2.96 -0.40 -5.19
N ALA A 49 -2.12 0.60 -4.92
CA ALA A 49 -1.39 0.68 -3.66
C ALA A 49 -2.30 1.25 -2.56
N ASP A 50 -2.22 0.74 -1.33
CA ASP A 50 -3.00 1.24 -0.20
C ASP A 50 -2.55 2.64 0.26
N GLN A 51 -1.32 3.03 -0.12
CA GLN A 51 -0.78 4.38 0.08
C GLN A 51 0.20 4.74 -1.05
N ALA A 52 0.45 6.03 -1.25
CA ALA A 52 1.37 6.53 -2.28
C ALA A 52 2.84 6.43 -1.84
N GLU A 53 3.10 6.56 -0.54
CA GLU A 53 4.44 6.63 0.05
C GLU A 53 4.61 5.59 1.15
N TYR A 54 5.77 4.94 1.17
CA TYR A 54 6.15 3.90 2.13
C TYR A 54 7.49 4.22 2.79
N LEU A 55 7.70 3.75 4.01
CA LEU A 55 9.04 3.68 4.60
C LEU A 55 9.77 2.43 4.07
N PRO A 56 11.11 2.43 4.09
CA PRO A 56 11.87 1.22 3.81
C PRO A 56 11.42 0.05 4.70
N ASN A 57 11.14 -1.10 4.10
CA ASN A 57 10.63 -2.31 4.78
C ASN A 57 9.23 -2.18 5.44
N GLU A 58 8.48 -1.12 5.17
CA GLU A 58 7.06 -1.06 5.52
C GLU A 58 6.27 -2.11 4.71
N SER A 59 5.21 -2.69 5.30
CA SER A 59 4.27 -3.56 4.58
C SER A 59 3.78 -2.87 3.30
N LEU A 60 3.95 -3.55 2.17
CA LEU A 60 3.63 -3.03 0.82
C LEU A 60 2.35 -3.70 0.31
N MET A 61 1.21 -3.19 0.77
CA MET A 61 -0.10 -3.73 0.43
C MET A 61 -0.53 -3.30 -0.97
N ILE A 62 -0.57 -4.26 -1.89
CA ILE A 62 -1.03 -4.02 -3.27
C ILE A 62 -2.35 -4.76 -3.49
N GLY A 63 -3.38 -3.99 -3.83
CA GLY A 63 -4.67 -4.50 -4.27
C GLY A 63 -4.63 -4.85 -5.75
N VAL A 64 -4.98 -6.09 -6.07
CA VAL A 64 -5.22 -6.54 -7.44
C VAL A 64 -6.72 -6.45 -7.69
N SER A 65 -7.14 -5.40 -8.37
CA SER A 65 -8.55 -5.16 -8.73
C SER A 65 -8.83 -5.77 -10.10
N ILE A 66 -9.72 -6.72 -10.14
CA ILE A 66 -10.07 -7.50 -11.33
C ILE A 66 -11.54 -7.27 -11.64
N GLU A 67 -11.81 -6.71 -12.79
CA GLU A 67 -13.14 -6.43 -13.32
C GLU A 67 -13.41 -7.39 -14.49
N ASN A 68 -14.49 -8.15 -14.43
CA ASN A 68 -14.78 -9.23 -15.36
C ASN A 68 -15.92 -8.86 -16.32
N PHE A 69 -15.60 -8.78 -17.62
CA PHE A 69 -16.55 -8.56 -18.71
C PHE A 69 -16.60 -9.74 -19.70
N SER A 70 -16.08 -10.91 -19.31
CA SER A 70 -15.94 -12.03 -20.24
C SER A 70 -17.25 -12.78 -20.55
N GLY A 71 -18.37 -12.40 -19.94
CA GLY A 71 -19.63 -13.10 -20.07
C GLY A 71 -19.78 -14.34 -19.16
N THR A 72 -18.69 -14.82 -18.54
CA THR A 72 -18.67 -15.99 -17.65
C THR A 72 -17.88 -15.74 -16.38
N PRO A 73 -18.19 -16.43 -15.27
CA PRO A 73 -17.38 -16.33 -14.05
C PRO A 73 -15.94 -16.83 -14.28
N VAL A 74 -14.96 -16.15 -13.71
CA VAL A 74 -13.54 -16.52 -13.78
C VAL A 74 -13.05 -16.96 -12.40
N ILE A 75 -12.36 -18.10 -12.33
CA ILE A 75 -11.80 -18.68 -11.12
C ILE A 75 -10.30 -18.42 -11.09
N LEU A 76 -9.82 -17.79 -10.02
CA LEU A 76 -8.42 -17.41 -9.80
C LEU A 76 -7.93 -17.91 -8.43
N GLY A 77 -6.62 -17.84 -8.19
CA GLY A 77 -6.03 -18.24 -6.91
C GLY A 77 -5.77 -19.72 -6.73
N GLN A 78 -6.10 -20.58 -7.70
CA GLN A 78 -5.93 -22.04 -7.60
C GLN A 78 -4.47 -22.51 -7.52
N HIS A 79 -3.52 -21.66 -7.95
CA HIS A 79 -2.09 -22.01 -8.05
C HIS A 79 -1.22 -20.85 -7.61
N HIS A 80 -0.02 -21.14 -7.13
CA HIS A 80 0.99 -20.14 -6.75
C HIS A 80 1.31 -19.15 -7.86
N GLU A 81 1.23 -19.57 -9.11
CA GLU A 81 1.57 -18.76 -10.27
C GLU A 81 0.38 -18.03 -10.90
N TRP A 82 -0.79 -17.97 -10.22
CA TRP A 82 -1.93 -17.26 -10.79
C TRP A 82 -1.63 -15.76 -11.02
N ILE A 83 -0.70 -15.20 -10.25
CA ILE A 83 -0.21 -13.84 -10.42
C ILE A 83 1.30 -13.79 -10.23
N GLN A 84 1.98 -13.04 -11.08
CA GLN A 84 3.41 -12.77 -11.01
C GLN A 84 3.64 -11.28 -11.00
N PHE A 85 4.33 -10.77 -9.95
CA PHE A 85 4.68 -9.37 -9.82
C PHE A 85 6.09 -9.10 -10.30
N LEU A 86 6.30 -7.91 -10.87
CA LEU A 86 7.58 -7.31 -11.17
C LEU A 86 7.61 -5.91 -10.57
N ILE A 87 8.64 -5.63 -9.76
CA ILE A 87 8.90 -4.30 -9.21
C ILE A 87 10.19 -3.78 -9.83
N GLN A 88 10.16 -2.56 -10.35
CA GLN A 88 11.30 -1.91 -10.97
C GLN A 88 11.52 -0.53 -10.34
N ASP A 89 12.79 -0.14 -10.22
CA ASP A 89 13.14 1.23 -9.83
C ASP A 89 12.90 2.22 -11.00
N ILE A 90 13.11 3.51 -10.76
CA ILE A 90 12.93 4.57 -11.77
C ILE A 90 13.82 4.39 -13.01
N ARG A 91 14.89 3.60 -12.91
CA ARG A 91 15.81 3.30 -14.03
C ARG A 91 15.40 2.02 -14.77
N GLY A 92 14.28 1.42 -14.43
CA GLY A 92 13.79 0.17 -14.99
C GLY A 92 14.53 -1.07 -14.50
N ARG A 93 15.39 -0.98 -13.48
CA ARG A 93 16.11 -2.13 -12.93
C ARG A 93 15.18 -2.92 -12.01
N PRO A 94 15.12 -4.26 -12.19
CA PRO A 94 14.25 -5.08 -11.34
C PRO A 94 14.77 -5.11 -9.89
N VAL A 95 13.85 -5.04 -8.96
CA VAL A 95 14.11 -5.25 -7.53
C VAL A 95 14.33 -6.74 -7.28
N VAL A 96 15.30 -7.06 -6.42
CA VAL A 96 15.59 -8.44 -6.03
C VAL A 96 14.35 -9.07 -5.41
N ARG A 97 13.97 -10.22 -5.94
CA ARG A 97 12.88 -11.04 -5.47
C ARG A 97 13.39 -12.13 -4.53
N ASN A 98 12.88 -12.17 -3.29
CA ASN A 98 13.27 -13.15 -2.27
C ASN A 98 12.31 -14.35 -2.19
N GLY A 99 11.27 -14.37 -3.00
CA GLY A 99 10.25 -15.42 -2.99
C GLY A 99 9.03 -15.06 -3.84
N ALA A 100 7.97 -15.85 -3.69
CA ALA A 100 6.68 -15.57 -4.31
C ALA A 100 5.60 -15.50 -3.23
N PRO A 101 4.62 -14.60 -3.37
CA PRO A 101 3.45 -14.62 -2.51
C PRO A 101 2.78 -16.00 -2.52
N PRO A 102 2.25 -16.47 -1.38
CA PRO A 102 1.52 -17.73 -1.34
C PRO A 102 0.29 -17.68 -2.26
N PRO A 103 -0.26 -18.82 -2.70
CA PRO A 103 -1.36 -18.85 -3.66
C PRO A 103 -2.62 -18.13 -3.18
N GLY A 104 -2.77 -17.90 -1.94
CA GLY A 104 -4.00 -17.35 -1.38
C GLY A 104 -5.18 -18.31 -1.50
N GLU A 105 -6.35 -17.84 -1.09
CA GLU A 105 -7.59 -18.60 -1.27
C GLU A 105 -8.08 -18.50 -2.72
N VAL A 106 -8.64 -19.60 -3.21
CA VAL A 106 -9.37 -19.63 -4.49
C VAL A 106 -10.56 -18.67 -4.41
N PHE A 107 -10.74 -17.86 -5.43
CA PHE A 107 -11.85 -16.93 -5.50
C PHE A 107 -12.45 -16.87 -6.90
N ILE A 108 -13.71 -16.49 -6.94
CA ILE A 108 -14.48 -16.33 -8.17
C ILE A 108 -14.68 -14.84 -8.42
N VAL A 109 -14.44 -14.40 -9.65
CA VAL A 109 -14.83 -13.08 -10.13
C VAL A 109 -16.08 -13.28 -11.02
N PRO A 110 -17.29 -12.98 -10.52
CA PRO A 110 -18.50 -13.12 -11.29
C PRO A 110 -18.48 -12.22 -12.53
N ASN A 111 -19.25 -12.58 -13.56
CA ASN A 111 -19.42 -11.70 -14.72
C ASN A 111 -20.00 -10.34 -14.30
N THR A 112 -19.55 -9.26 -14.89
CA THR A 112 -19.92 -7.85 -14.61
C THR A 112 -19.59 -7.40 -13.17
N ALA A 113 -18.72 -8.13 -12.45
CA ALA A 113 -18.33 -7.79 -11.09
C ALA A 113 -16.84 -7.40 -11.00
N THR A 114 -16.52 -6.64 -9.96
CA THR A 114 -15.16 -6.30 -9.58
C THR A 114 -14.80 -6.98 -8.27
N THR A 115 -13.65 -7.64 -8.23
CA THR A 115 -13.09 -8.26 -7.02
C THR A 115 -11.68 -7.71 -6.78
N THR A 116 -11.38 -7.31 -5.55
CA THR A 116 -10.04 -6.85 -5.17
C THR A 116 -9.41 -7.80 -4.17
N ARG A 117 -8.17 -8.24 -4.45
CA ARG A 117 -7.36 -9.04 -3.53
C ARG A 117 -6.14 -8.25 -3.11
N TRP A 118 -5.95 -8.12 -1.80
CA TRP A 118 -4.81 -7.42 -1.21
C TRP A 118 -3.69 -8.39 -0.89
N ILE A 119 -2.48 -8.07 -1.34
CA ILE A 119 -1.27 -8.89 -1.18
C ILE A 119 -0.17 -8.01 -0.63
N ASP A 120 0.48 -8.40 0.47
CA ASP A 120 1.68 -7.75 0.96
C ASP A 120 2.89 -8.24 0.16
N LEU A 121 3.55 -7.33 -0.55
CA LEU A 121 4.73 -7.63 -1.35
C LEU A 121 6.05 -7.43 -0.59
N ALA A 122 6.05 -6.78 0.57
CA ALA A 122 7.26 -6.50 1.33
C ALA A 122 8.09 -7.76 1.70
N PRO A 123 7.50 -8.92 2.06
CA PRO A 123 8.28 -10.13 2.35
C PRO A 123 8.99 -10.72 1.12
N TYR A 124 8.49 -10.43 -0.08
CA TYR A 124 8.93 -11.08 -1.31
C TYR A 124 9.82 -10.22 -2.21
N PHE A 125 9.91 -8.92 -1.94
CA PHE A 125 10.71 -7.98 -2.71
C PHE A 125 11.53 -7.06 -1.82
N ASN A 126 12.80 -6.90 -2.14
CA ASN A 126 13.72 -6.07 -1.36
C ASN A 126 13.57 -4.57 -1.70
N VAL A 127 12.44 -3.97 -1.33
CA VAL A 127 12.14 -2.55 -1.56
C VAL A 127 12.65 -1.70 -0.39
N ARG A 128 13.99 -1.59 -0.25
CA ARG A 128 14.64 -0.89 0.88
C ARG A 128 15.17 0.51 0.54
N GLN A 129 15.53 0.73 -0.71
CA GLN A 129 16.12 1.99 -1.13
C GLN A 129 15.05 3.07 -1.34
N GLN A 130 15.36 4.29 -0.92
CA GLN A 130 14.48 5.43 -1.19
C GLN A 130 14.44 5.72 -2.69
N GLY A 131 13.27 6.01 -3.22
CA GLY A 131 13.05 6.29 -4.63
C GLY A 131 11.66 5.91 -5.12
N ALA A 132 11.40 6.18 -6.38
CA ALA A 132 10.17 5.80 -7.05
C ALA A 132 10.29 4.38 -7.61
N TYR A 133 9.20 3.62 -7.52
CA TYR A 133 9.09 2.26 -8.04
C TYR A 133 7.82 2.11 -8.87
N SER A 134 7.92 1.30 -9.93
CA SER A 134 6.78 0.85 -10.72
C SER A 134 6.52 -0.62 -10.42
N ILE A 135 5.27 -0.95 -10.17
CA ILE A 135 4.82 -2.32 -9.91
C ILE A 135 3.93 -2.73 -11.07
N THR A 136 4.27 -3.84 -11.71
CA THR A 136 3.47 -4.50 -12.75
C THR A 136 3.14 -5.92 -12.31
N ALA A 137 2.10 -6.51 -12.90
CA ALA A 137 1.77 -7.90 -12.65
C ALA A 137 1.18 -8.55 -13.90
N GLN A 138 1.38 -9.87 -14.01
CA GLN A 138 0.73 -10.71 -15.00
C GLN A 138 -0.18 -11.71 -14.27
N VAL A 139 -1.45 -11.77 -14.66
CA VAL A 139 -2.45 -12.70 -14.12
C VAL A 139 -2.68 -13.81 -15.13
N LYS A 140 -2.42 -15.05 -14.74
CA LYS A 140 -2.64 -16.24 -15.56
C LYS A 140 -4.08 -16.74 -15.39
N VAL A 141 -4.87 -16.67 -16.44
CA VAL A 141 -6.24 -17.18 -16.49
C VAL A 141 -6.21 -18.56 -17.15
N ARG A 142 -6.22 -19.61 -16.32
CA ARG A 142 -6.11 -21.00 -16.83
C ARG A 142 -7.23 -21.41 -17.78
N GLN A 143 -8.45 -20.96 -17.47
CA GLN A 143 -9.63 -21.25 -18.31
C GLN A 143 -9.42 -20.81 -19.76
N TRP A 144 -8.64 -19.75 -19.99
CA TRP A 144 -8.36 -19.20 -21.31
C TRP A 144 -6.95 -19.53 -21.82
N LYS A 145 -6.12 -20.20 -20.99
CA LYS A 145 -4.68 -20.45 -21.27
C LYS A 145 -3.93 -19.15 -21.64
N GLN A 146 -4.32 -18.03 -21.05
CA GLN A 146 -3.77 -16.70 -21.33
C GLN A 146 -3.22 -16.04 -20.06
N SER A 147 -2.26 -15.13 -20.27
CA SER A 147 -1.77 -14.22 -19.26
C SER A 147 -2.20 -12.80 -19.63
N ILE A 148 -2.78 -12.09 -18.67
CA ILE A 148 -3.27 -10.73 -18.83
C ILE A 148 -2.38 -9.83 -18.01
N GLU A 149 -1.85 -8.78 -18.61
CA GLU A 149 -1.05 -7.77 -17.93
C GLU A 149 -1.97 -6.81 -17.16
N ALA A 150 -1.63 -6.55 -15.90
CA ALA A 150 -2.34 -5.60 -15.08
C ALA A 150 -1.85 -4.17 -15.36
N GLN A 151 -2.75 -3.20 -15.31
CA GLN A 151 -2.38 -1.80 -15.31
C GLN A 151 -1.47 -1.51 -14.09
N SER A 152 -0.26 -1.01 -14.36
CA SER A 152 0.76 -0.76 -13.35
C SER A 152 0.35 0.30 -12.33
N CYS A 153 0.91 0.21 -11.12
CA CYS A 153 0.86 1.30 -10.14
C CYS A 153 2.27 1.80 -9.81
N ARG A 154 2.35 3.03 -9.33
CA ARG A 154 3.59 3.66 -8.87
C ARG A 154 3.52 3.93 -7.39
N ILE A 155 4.65 3.73 -6.71
CA ILE A 155 4.84 4.03 -5.30
C ILE A 155 6.13 4.81 -5.10
N GLN A 156 6.22 5.49 -3.96
CA GLN A 156 7.42 6.19 -3.52
C GLN A 156 7.90 5.61 -2.20
N VAL A 157 9.17 5.22 -2.10
CA VAL A 157 9.81 4.89 -0.83
C VAL A 157 10.54 6.12 -0.33
N VAL A 158 10.17 6.59 0.86
CA VAL A 158 10.69 7.83 1.47
C VAL A 158 11.32 7.54 2.84
N GLY A 159 12.26 8.38 3.25
CA GLY A 159 12.85 8.30 4.58
C GLY A 159 11.87 8.74 5.68
N GLY A 160 12.00 8.14 6.86
CA GLY A 160 11.38 8.63 8.09
C GLY A 160 12.38 9.45 8.92
N LEU A 161 11.90 10.45 9.66
CA LEU A 161 12.71 11.14 10.64
C LEU A 161 12.65 10.41 11.98
N GLU A 162 13.79 10.00 12.50
CA GLU A 162 13.90 9.37 13.81
C GLU A 162 13.60 10.40 14.93
N LEU A 163 12.72 10.02 15.86
CA LEU A 163 12.37 10.80 17.03
C LEU A 163 13.03 10.28 18.29
N ALA A 164 13.20 8.96 18.40
CA ALA A 164 13.79 8.30 19.52
C ALA A 164 14.23 6.86 19.16
N ALA A 165 15.23 6.33 19.87
CA ALA A 165 15.63 4.95 19.77
C ALA A 165 15.81 4.32 21.17
N ARG A 166 15.61 3.00 21.26
CA ARG A 166 15.89 2.17 22.46
C ARG A 166 16.51 0.86 22.01
N LYS A 167 17.50 0.40 22.75
CA LYS A 167 18.14 -0.90 22.53
C LYS A 167 17.72 -1.88 23.60
N PHE A 168 17.56 -3.13 23.23
CA PHE A 168 17.25 -4.23 24.13
C PHE A 168 18.02 -5.47 23.68
N GLY A 169 18.73 -6.09 24.63
CA GLY A 169 19.41 -7.37 24.41
C GLY A 169 18.45 -8.52 24.68
N LEU A 170 18.18 -9.32 23.66
CA LEU A 170 17.45 -10.58 23.80
C LEU A 170 18.43 -11.67 24.19
N PRO A 171 18.29 -12.29 25.39
CA PRO A 171 19.12 -13.41 25.74
C PRO A 171 18.85 -14.59 24.80
N ASP A 172 19.90 -15.26 24.36
CA ASP A 172 19.74 -16.53 23.66
C ASP A 172 19.35 -17.60 24.70
N THR A 173 18.09 -18.02 24.66
CA THR A 173 17.55 -19.02 25.61
C THR A 173 18.05 -20.43 25.29
N PHE A 174 18.72 -20.67 24.18
CA PHE A 174 19.15 -21.98 23.72
C PHE A 174 20.66 -22.20 23.77
N ARG A 175 21.45 -21.12 23.89
CA ARG A 175 22.91 -21.18 23.88
C ARG A 175 23.49 -20.38 25.05
N GLU A 176 24.06 -21.06 26.01
CA GLU A 176 24.85 -20.41 27.06
C GLU A 176 26.13 -19.81 26.45
N ASN A 177 26.48 -18.59 26.86
CA ASN A 177 27.66 -17.84 26.42
C ASN A 177 27.63 -17.22 24.98
N VAL A 178 26.47 -17.13 24.36
CA VAL A 178 26.31 -16.33 23.12
C VAL A 178 25.93 -14.91 23.54
N PRO A 179 26.56 -13.87 22.95
CA PRO A 179 26.14 -12.49 23.21
C PRO A 179 24.67 -12.30 22.88
N PRO A 180 23.91 -11.52 23.67
CA PRO A 180 22.50 -11.29 23.40
C PRO A 180 22.34 -10.58 22.05
N GLU A 181 21.34 -10.99 21.29
CA GLU A 181 20.95 -10.29 20.06
C GLU A 181 20.42 -8.90 20.43
N ILE A 182 21.05 -7.85 19.92
CA ILE A 182 20.62 -6.48 20.19
C ILE A 182 19.53 -6.06 19.22
N ARG A 183 18.35 -5.82 19.73
CA ARG A 183 17.24 -5.21 18.99
C ARG A 183 17.22 -3.70 19.21
N VAL A 184 17.01 -2.95 18.12
CA VAL A 184 16.85 -1.50 18.19
C VAL A 184 15.43 -1.13 17.77
N PHE A 185 14.71 -0.57 18.73
CA PHE A 185 13.40 0.02 18.50
C PHE A 185 13.60 1.48 18.15
N ARG A 186 13.15 1.90 16.97
CA ARG A 186 13.20 3.29 16.51
C ARG A 186 11.79 3.83 16.30
N LEU A 187 11.52 4.99 16.85
CA LEU A 187 10.29 5.72 16.65
C LEU A 187 10.53 6.73 15.51
N LEU A 188 9.83 6.53 14.41
CA LEU A 188 9.98 7.34 13.20
C LEU A 188 8.72 8.16 12.94
N ARG A 189 8.88 9.36 12.42
CA ARG A 189 7.78 10.13 11.83
C ARG A 189 7.94 10.26 10.32
N LYS A 190 6.82 10.20 9.62
CA LYS A 190 6.72 10.46 8.17
C LYS A 190 5.60 11.48 7.93
N ARG A 191 5.82 12.40 7.00
CA ARG A 191 4.76 13.29 6.53
C ARG A 191 4.21 12.74 5.22
N THR A 192 2.89 12.55 5.15
CA THR A 192 2.19 12.08 3.95
C THR A 192 0.89 12.90 3.84
N ASP A 193 0.62 13.48 2.68
CA ASP A 193 -0.57 14.29 2.40
C ASP A 193 -0.84 15.37 3.48
N GLY A 194 0.22 16.07 3.89
CA GLY A 194 0.15 17.10 4.92
C GLY A 194 -0.03 16.61 6.35
N ARG A 195 -0.21 15.30 6.57
CA ARG A 195 -0.39 14.67 7.88
C ARG A 195 0.92 14.03 8.36
N LEU A 196 1.15 14.11 9.66
CA LEU A 196 2.26 13.40 10.29
C LEU A 196 1.76 12.03 10.76
N LEU A 197 2.51 11.01 10.43
CA LEU A 197 2.28 9.63 10.86
C LEU A 197 3.46 9.17 11.72
N LEU A 198 3.15 8.42 12.76
CA LEU A 198 4.12 7.80 13.66
C LEU A 198 4.27 6.32 13.32
N TYR A 199 5.51 5.85 13.30
CA TYR A 199 5.89 4.47 13.02
C TYR A 199 6.83 3.93 14.10
N LEU A 200 6.74 2.64 14.34
CA LEU A 200 7.72 1.88 15.10
C LEU A 200 8.50 1.00 14.10
N ARG A 201 9.82 1.13 14.12
CA ARG A 201 10.72 0.26 13.36
C ARG A 201 11.56 -0.56 14.35
N VAL A 202 11.60 -1.87 14.12
CA VAL A 202 12.41 -2.81 14.90
C VAL A 202 13.40 -3.50 13.98
N ALA A 203 14.69 -3.41 14.33
CA ALA A 203 15.77 -3.96 13.53
C ALA A 203 16.93 -4.42 14.43
N GLU A 204 17.86 -5.13 13.86
CA GLU A 204 19.19 -5.33 14.48
C GLU A 204 19.94 -4.00 14.63
N GLU A 205 20.98 -4.00 15.47
CA GLU A 205 21.78 -2.81 15.73
C GLU A 205 22.46 -2.27 14.46
N ASN A 206 22.94 -3.15 13.60
CA ASN A 206 23.60 -2.84 12.34
C ASN A 206 22.65 -2.60 11.17
N ASP A 207 21.32 -2.65 11.38
CA ASP A 207 20.27 -2.55 10.38
C ASP A 207 20.31 -3.64 9.28
N TYR A 208 21.06 -4.71 9.50
CA TYR A 208 21.15 -5.82 8.55
C TYR A 208 19.80 -6.53 8.40
N ALA A 209 19.16 -6.87 9.52
CA ALA A 209 17.80 -7.40 9.54
C ALA A 209 16.82 -6.37 10.11
N VAL A 210 15.72 -6.15 9.38
CA VAL A 210 14.58 -5.36 9.83
C VAL A 210 13.41 -6.31 10.06
N TYR A 211 12.95 -6.38 11.30
CA TYR A 211 11.91 -7.31 11.70
C TYR A 211 10.51 -6.78 11.40
N ASN A 212 10.32 -5.48 11.66
CA ASN A 212 9.03 -4.85 11.42
C ASN A 212 9.15 -3.33 11.24
N VAL A 213 8.26 -2.78 10.42
CA VAL A 213 8.00 -1.34 10.32
C VAL A 213 6.49 -1.14 10.43
N GLN A 214 6.06 -0.84 11.65
CA GLN A 214 4.65 -0.80 12.00
C GLN A 214 4.12 0.64 12.09
N ARG A 215 3.10 0.95 11.33
CA ARG A 215 2.38 2.24 11.43
C ARG A 215 1.57 2.29 12.72
N LEU A 216 1.87 3.26 13.60
CA LEU A 216 1.16 3.47 14.87
C LEU A 216 -0.06 4.39 14.71
N GLY A 217 -0.01 5.35 13.81
CA GLY A 217 -1.15 6.23 13.51
C GLY A 217 -0.79 7.70 13.31
N PRO A 218 -1.81 8.57 13.23
CA PRO A 218 -1.59 10.01 13.07
C PRO A 218 -0.91 10.61 14.31
N LEU A 219 0.04 11.54 14.10
CA LEU A 219 0.79 12.23 15.15
C LEU A 219 0.45 13.72 15.17
N VAL A 220 0.06 14.24 16.33
CA VAL A 220 -0.09 15.68 16.58
C VAL A 220 1.09 16.16 17.41
N GLN A 221 1.93 17.04 16.85
CA GLN A 221 3.19 17.50 17.44
C GLN A 221 3.03 18.61 18.48
N LEU A 222 2.15 18.45 19.47
CA LEU A 222 2.06 19.38 20.60
C LEU A 222 2.88 18.94 21.82
N SER A 223 3.32 17.69 21.82
CA SER A 223 4.23 17.12 22.83
C SER A 223 4.98 15.95 22.19
N PRO A 224 6.22 15.69 22.61
CA PRO A 224 6.95 14.51 22.15
C PRO A 224 6.20 13.24 22.55
N PRO A 225 6.26 12.17 21.72
CA PRO A 225 5.78 10.85 22.12
C PRO A 225 6.55 10.32 23.33
N GLU A 226 5.85 9.69 24.26
CA GLU A 226 6.46 8.91 25.34
C GLU A 226 6.84 7.53 24.77
N PHE A 227 8.09 7.10 25.01
CA PHE A 227 8.66 5.91 24.41
C PHE A 227 9.52 5.19 25.43
N GLN A 228 9.01 4.09 25.99
CA GLN A 228 9.64 3.36 27.09
C GLN A 228 9.66 1.86 26.83
N LEU A 229 10.75 1.23 27.26
CA LEU A 229 10.93 -0.21 27.23
C LEU A 229 10.69 -0.76 28.65
N ASP A 230 9.95 -1.85 28.74
CA ASP A 230 9.76 -2.55 30.02
C ASP A 230 10.82 -3.66 30.24
N SER A 231 10.75 -4.33 31.39
CA SER A 231 11.67 -5.43 31.75
C SER A 231 11.46 -6.70 30.93
N GLU A 232 10.34 -6.83 30.24
CA GLU A 232 10.00 -7.99 29.41
C GLU A 232 10.41 -7.79 27.95
N GLY A 233 11.04 -6.65 27.62
CA GLY A 233 11.42 -6.31 26.25
C GLY A 233 10.26 -5.82 25.38
N GLN A 234 9.14 -5.46 26.01
CA GLN A 234 8.05 -4.84 25.28
C GLN A 234 8.26 -3.32 25.20
N ILE A 235 7.98 -2.74 24.04
CA ILE A 235 8.06 -1.31 23.83
C ILE A 235 6.69 -0.66 23.96
N HIS A 236 6.61 0.35 24.82
CA HIS A 236 5.42 1.12 25.09
C HIS A 236 5.54 2.48 24.43
N VAL A 237 4.57 2.82 23.60
CA VAL A 237 4.50 4.10 22.88
C VAL A 237 3.20 4.80 23.22
N PHE A 238 3.29 6.03 23.74
CA PHE A 238 2.14 6.86 24.03
C PHE A 238 2.29 8.22 23.35
N PHE A 239 1.33 8.61 22.53
CA PHE A 239 1.40 9.84 21.74
C PHE A 239 0.03 10.47 21.50
N ARG A 240 0.06 11.77 21.23
CA ARG A 240 -1.14 12.50 20.85
C ARG A 240 -1.50 12.21 19.41
N SER A 241 -2.68 11.63 19.18
CA SER A 241 -3.16 11.24 17.85
C SER A 241 -4.28 12.14 17.30
N GLY A 242 -4.75 13.11 18.10
CA GLY A 242 -5.77 14.07 17.68
C GLY A 242 -5.87 15.26 18.65
N ALA A 243 -6.80 16.18 18.41
CA ALA A 243 -6.95 17.39 19.25
C ALA A 243 -7.14 17.06 20.75
N ARG A 244 -7.92 16.04 21.05
CA ARG A 244 -8.20 15.58 22.44
C ARG A 244 -7.93 14.08 22.60
N SER A 245 -7.35 13.42 21.59
CA SER A 245 -7.14 11.97 21.54
C SER A 245 -5.67 11.61 21.65
N TYR A 246 -5.41 10.52 22.33
CA TYR A 246 -4.10 9.93 22.54
C TYR A 246 -4.16 8.45 22.20
N THR A 247 -3.09 7.91 21.65
CA THR A 247 -2.96 6.49 21.34
C THR A 247 -1.86 5.89 22.20
N TYR A 248 -2.16 4.74 22.79
CA TYR A 248 -1.22 3.90 23.52
C TYR A 248 -1.04 2.59 22.79
N CYS A 249 0.21 2.26 22.47
CA CYS A 249 0.59 1.03 21.81
C CYS A 249 1.61 0.28 22.64
N VAL A 250 1.54 -1.06 22.62
CA VAL A 250 2.56 -1.95 23.13
C VAL A 250 2.93 -2.92 22.03
N ALA A 251 4.22 -3.08 21.76
CA ALA A 251 4.74 -4.04 20.79
C ALA A 251 5.78 -4.95 21.45
N ASP A 252 5.88 -6.20 20.96
CA ASP A 252 6.87 -7.16 21.38
C ASP A 252 8.27 -6.91 20.79
N ALA A 253 9.20 -7.79 21.07
CA ALA A 253 10.58 -7.70 20.60
C ALA A 253 10.71 -7.85 19.06
N GLN A 254 9.70 -8.35 18.37
CA GLN A 254 9.61 -8.44 16.92
C GLN A 254 8.93 -7.21 16.32
N GLY A 255 8.41 -6.29 17.15
CA GLY A 255 7.68 -5.10 16.71
C GLY A 255 6.21 -5.37 16.38
N GLN A 256 5.67 -6.53 16.72
CA GLN A 256 4.26 -6.84 16.53
C GLN A 256 3.42 -6.16 17.60
N LEU A 257 2.39 -5.44 17.18
CA LEU A 257 1.49 -4.77 18.12
C LEU A 257 0.65 -5.79 18.90
N GLN A 258 0.88 -5.85 20.22
CA GLN A 258 0.12 -6.64 21.17
C GLN A 258 -1.06 -5.86 21.74
N LYS A 259 -0.91 -4.54 21.83
CA LYS A 259 -1.93 -3.65 22.38
C LYS A 259 -1.99 -2.35 21.61
N ARG A 260 -3.21 -1.90 21.34
CA ARG A 260 -3.49 -0.55 20.86
C ARG A 260 -4.77 -0.04 21.52
N GLN A 261 -4.70 1.13 22.15
CA GLN A 261 -5.82 1.72 22.89
C GLN A 261 -5.89 3.20 22.61
N THR A 262 -7.11 3.71 22.49
CA THR A 262 -7.38 5.15 22.35
C THR A 262 -7.86 5.71 23.67
N HIS A 263 -7.25 6.83 24.09
CA HIS A 263 -7.61 7.59 25.30
C HIS A 263 -7.97 9.02 24.93
N GLN A 264 -8.83 9.65 25.69
CA GLN A 264 -9.23 11.04 25.50
C GLN A 264 -9.01 11.86 26.76
N LEU A 265 -8.74 13.15 26.56
CA LEU A 265 -8.83 14.13 27.63
C LEU A 265 -10.23 14.09 28.25
N TYR A 266 -10.32 13.93 29.56
CA TYR A 266 -11.61 13.86 30.27
C TYR A 266 -11.55 14.66 31.57
N LEU A 267 -12.56 15.54 31.78
CA LEU A 267 -12.65 16.42 32.97
C LEU A 267 -11.33 17.17 33.27
N GLY A 268 -10.70 17.74 32.24
CA GLY A 268 -9.40 18.41 32.39
C GLY A 268 -8.19 17.52 32.63
N LYS A 269 -8.39 16.22 32.88
CA LYS A 269 -7.29 15.27 33.14
C LYS A 269 -6.77 14.70 31.82
N ARG A 270 -5.50 15.00 31.55
CA ARG A 270 -4.76 14.44 30.40
C ARG A 270 -4.33 12.99 30.73
N PRO A 271 -4.55 12.01 29.84
CA PRO A 271 -3.92 10.70 29.98
C PRO A 271 -2.41 10.83 29.88
N ALA A 272 -1.68 10.02 30.64
CA ALA A 272 -0.22 9.94 30.65
C ALA A 272 0.22 8.52 30.92
N MET A 273 1.37 8.12 30.37
CA MET A 273 1.97 6.84 30.67
C MET A 273 2.63 6.88 32.04
N ARG A 274 2.32 5.92 32.90
CA ARG A 274 2.85 5.81 34.28
C ARG A 274 3.10 4.37 34.64
N MET A 275 4.11 4.17 35.46
CA MET A 275 4.35 2.88 36.13
C MET A 275 3.37 2.73 37.30
N ASN A 276 2.72 1.60 37.38
CA ASN A 276 1.82 1.29 38.48
C ASN A 276 2.60 0.69 39.68
N ASN A 277 1.91 0.43 40.78
CA ASN A 277 2.51 -0.16 41.99
C ASN A 277 3.12 -1.55 41.78
N LYS A 278 2.74 -2.25 40.72
CA LYS A 278 3.28 -3.55 40.29
C LYS A 278 4.44 -3.42 39.29
N LYS A 279 5.02 -2.23 39.15
CA LYS A 279 6.08 -1.90 38.17
C LYS A 279 5.71 -2.14 36.71
N ALA A 280 4.41 -2.24 36.36
CA ALA A 280 3.93 -2.35 35.00
C ALA A 280 3.58 -0.97 34.43
N LEU A 281 3.96 -0.71 33.20
CA LEU A 281 3.61 0.51 32.46
C LEU A 281 2.12 0.48 32.04
N GLY A 282 1.45 1.60 32.19
CA GLY A 282 0.04 1.75 31.81
C GLY A 282 -0.37 3.20 31.68
N ILE A 283 -1.63 3.44 31.29
CA ILE A 283 -2.15 4.80 31.15
C ILE A 283 -2.94 5.18 32.39
N ASN A 284 -2.58 6.33 32.96
CA ASN A 284 -3.29 6.96 34.06
C ASN A 284 -3.91 8.27 33.59
N GLY A 285 -5.13 8.57 34.08
CA GLY A 285 -5.89 9.76 33.72
C GLY A 285 -6.61 9.65 32.36
N GLY A 286 -7.37 10.69 32.03
CA GLY A 286 -8.23 10.66 30.86
C GLY A 286 -9.34 9.61 30.92
N ARG A 287 -9.95 9.30 29.77
CA ARG A 287 -10.95 8.24 29.60
C ARG A 287 -10.58 7.37 28.41
N ARG A 288 -10.59 6.05 28.57
CA ARG A 288 -10.46 5.11 27.44
C ARG A 288 -11.69 5.20 26.54
N VAL A 289 -11.46 5.20 25.21
CA VAL A 289 -12.48 5.14 24.17
C VAL A 289 -12.19 3.94 23.30
N PHE A 290 -13.19 3.09 23.09
CA PHE A 290 -13.05 1.92 22.24
C PHE A 290 -13.22 2.31 20.77
N THR A 291 -12.32 1.84 19.93
CA THR A 291 -12.30 2.11 18.50
C THR A 291 -12.11 0.81 17.71
N ARG A 292 -12.43 0.85 16.41
CA ARG A 292 -12.18 -0.29 15.51
C ARG A 292 -10.68 -0.60 15.34
N LEU A 293 -9.81 0.31 15.76
CA LEU A 293 -8.36 0.16 15.68
C LEU A 293 -7.77 -0.46 16.95
N ASP A 294 -8.57 -0.74 17.98
CA ASP A 294 -8.09 -1.36 19.21
C ASP A 294 -7.55 -2.76 18.97
N ILE A 295 -6.47 -3.09 19.68
CA ILE A 295 -5.84 -4.42 19.69
C ILE A 295 -5.71 -4.85 21.15
N PRO A 296 -6.18 -6.06 21.54
CA PRO A 296 -7.08 -6.90 20.74
C PRO A 296 -8.40 -6.18 20.46
N LYS A 297 -9.06 -6.57 19.39
CA LYS A 297 -10.40 -6.02 19.09
C LYS A 297 -11.33 -6.27 20.28
N THR A 298 -12.02 -5.23 20.74
CA THR A 298 -13.05 -5.39 21.76
C THR A 298 -14.16 -6.26 21.17
N PRO A 299 -14.58 -7.34 21.86
CA PRO A 299 -15.74 -8.11 21.41
C PRO A 299 -16.92 -7.16 21.19
N GLU A 300 -17.62 -7.30 20.07
CA GLU A 300 -18.88 -6.57 19.87
C GLU A 300 -19.82 -6.97 21.03
N ALA A 301 -20.38 -5.96 21.73
CA ALA A 301 -21.40 -6.22 22.71
C ALA A 301 -22.51 -7.05 22.05
N PRO A 302 -23.02 -8.11 22.69
CA PRO A 302 -24.08 -8.90 22.12
C PRO A 302 -25.20 -7.96 21.71
N LYS A 303 -25.61 -8.01 20.45
CA LYS A 303 -26.76 -7.26 19.96
C LYS A 303 -27.96 -7.77 20.77
N HIS A 304 -28.41 -6.99 21.75
CA HIS A 304 -29.68 -7.26 22.40
C HIS A 304 -30.73 -7.34 21.29
N LYS A 305 -31.21 -8.55 21.01
CA LYS A 305 -32.48 -8.72 20.32
C LYS A 305 -33.52 -8.09 21.26
N LEU A 306 -34.02 -6.93 20.87
CA LEU A 306 -35.24 -6.39 21.48
C LEU A 306 -36.35 -7.44 21.30
N PRO A 307 -37.13 -7.67 22.33
CA PRO A 307 -38.22 -8.64 22.30
C PRO A 307 -39.29 -8.31 21.26
#